data_7a3a52b268ab67029c5d4cc75e924ae2
#
_entry.id   7a3a52b268ab67029c5d4cc75e924ae2
#
_cell.length_a   1.000
_cell.length_b   1.000
_cell.length_c   1.000
_cell.angle_alpha   90.00
_cell.angle_beta   90.00
_cell.angle_gamma   90.00
#
_symmetry.space_group_name_H-M   'P 1'
#
loop_
_entity.id
_entity.type
_entity.pdbx_description
1 polymer ?
#
loop_
_entity_poly.entity_id
_entity_poly.type
_entity_poly.pdbx_seq_one_letter_code
_entity_poly.pdbx_strand_id
1 'polypeptide(L)'
;MKRFVNRTVIVTGGARGLGASHARGFVAEGANVVIADVLEQEGRALAAELGDHAIFSRLDVTSDRDWAATVAAAEDAFGPVSVLVNNAGIVRFGPIAETEPAAWRQVIDINLTGSYLGIRAVVPSMRKAGGGAIVNTSAGAGMTATFGVGAYATSKWAVRGMTKTAALELARDNIRVNSIHPGNVLTPMLGGSDAAAAGAGAVRHLAIPRIAEPEEITRLVLFVASDEASFSTGSEFIADGGQLLGPVPQHERAETAVAA
;
A
#
# COMPACT_ATOMS: atom_id res chain seq x y z
N MET A 1 -19.72 -7.43 -11.39
CA MET A 1 -19.32 -8.81 -10.99
C MET A 1 -18.23 -8.64 -9.94
N LYS A 2 -18.26 -9.39 -8.83
CA LYS A 2 -17.23 -9.30 -7.79
C LYS A 2 -15.94 -9.96 -8.29
N ARG A 3 -14.80 -9.25 -8.22
CA ARG A 3 -13.49 -9.67 -8.79
C ARG A 3 -12.72 -10.68 -7.95
N PHE A 4 -13.03 -10.79 -6.65
CA PHE A 4 -12.24 -11.56 -5.68
C PHE A 4 -13.03 -12.67 -4.98
N VAL A 5 -14.08 -13.19 -5.58
CA VAL A 5 -14.84 -14.29 -5.00
C VAL A 5 -13.94 -15.51 -4.75
N ASN A 6 -13.96 -16.04 -3.53
CA ASN A 6 -13.11 -17.15 -3.07
C ASN A 6 -11.59 -16.87 -3.11
N ARG A 7 -11.19 -15.61 -3.13
CA ARG A 7 -9.78 -15.22 -3.00
C ARG A 7 -9.45 -14.91 -1.54
N THR A 8 -8.35 -15.46 -1.04
CA THR A 8 -7.79 -15.12 0.28
C THR A 8 -6.74 -14.03 0.12
N VAL A 9 -6.94 -12.92 0.83
CA VAL A 9 -6.14 -11.69 0.73
C VAL A 9 -5.52 -11.37 2.07
N ILE A 10 -4.22 -11.12 2.13
CA ILE A 10 -3.54 -10.55 3.31
C ILE A 10 -3.25 -9.07 3.03
N VAL A 11 -3.69 -8.19 3.93
CA VAL A 11 -3.38 -6.75 3.89
C VAL A 11 -2.58 -6.38 5.11
N THR A 12 -1.31 -6.00 4.92
CA THR A 12 -0.44 -5.55 6.02
C THR A 12 -0.64 -4.07 6.33
N GLY A 13 -0.49 -3.68 7.62
CA GLY A 13 -0.89 -2.34 8.05
C GLY A 13 -2.40 -2.12 7.84
N GLY A 14 -3.18 -3.21 7.99
CA GLY A 14 -4.58 -3.28 7.59
C GLY A 14 -5.57 -2.66 8.56
N ALA A 15 -5.14 -2.29 9.78
CA ALA A 15 -6.06 -1.85 10.84
C ALA A 15 -6.59 -0.43 10.64
N ARG A 16 -5.89 0.43 9.92
CA ARG A 16 -6.29 1.84 9.72
C ARG A 16 -5.83 2.41 8.38
N GLY A 17 -6.28 3.64 8.08
CA GLY A 17 -5.85 4.40 6.90
C GLY A 17 -6.04 3.65 5.60
N LEU A 18 -5.00 3.64 4.77
CA LEU A 18 -5.01 3.02 3.46
C LEU A 18 -5.29 1.51 3.55
N GLY A 19 -4.63 0.80 4.49
CA GLY A 19 -4.82 -0.63 4.67
C GLY A 19 -6.25 -1.01 5.05
N ALA A 20 -6.91 -0.24 5.91
CA ALA A 20 -8.32 -0.46 6.25
C ALA A 20 -9.25 -0.21 5.06
N SER A 21 -8.97 0.83 4.26
CA SER A 21 -9.69 1.05 3.00
C SER A 21 -9.51 -0.11 2.03
N HIS A 22 -8.30 -0.66 1.90
CA HIS A 22 -8.05 -1.84 1.08
C HIS A 22 -8.83 -3.06 1.58
N ALA A 23 -8.81 -3.33 2.89
CA ALA A 23 -9.54 -4.45 3.48
C ALA A 23 -11.04 -4.36 3.16
N ARG A 24 -11.65 -3.19 3.36
CA ARG A 24 -13.06 -2.94 3.00
C ARG A 24 -13.32 -3.14 1.50
N GLY A 25 -12.43 -2.62 0.66
CA GLY A 25 -12.55 -2.76 -0.79
C GLY A 25 -12.50 -4.21 -1.26
N PHE A 26 -11.58 -5.02 -0.74
CA PHE A 26 -11.48 -6.43 -1.07
C PHE A 26 -12.70 -7.22 -0.61
N VAL A 27 -13.20 -7.00 0.61
CA VAL A 27 -14.43 -7.66 1.10
C VAL A 27 -15.64 -7.26 0.26
N ALA A 28 -15.78 -5.99 -0.10
CA ALA A 28 -16.85 -5.52 -0.98
C ALA A 28 -16.83 -6.22 -2.35
N GLU A 29 -15.65 -6.56 -2.85
CA GLU A 29 -15.44 -7.32 -4.10
C GLU A 29 -15.47 -8.85 -3.91
N GLY A 30 -15.81 -9.33 -2.71
CA GLY A 30 -16.07 -10.74 -2.42
C GLY A 30 -14.87 -11.56 -1.96
N ALA A 31 -13.78 -10.92 -1.58
CA ALA A 31 -12.62 -11.58 -0.98
C ALA A 31 -12.86 -11.97 0.48
N ASN A 32 -12.10 -12.96 0.94
CA ASN A 32 -11.83 -13.18 2.35
C ASN A 32 -10.51 -12.49 2.72
N VAL A 33 -10.50 -11.69 3.79
CA VAL A 33 -9.39 -10.77 4.09
C VAL A 33 -8.79 -11.06 5.48
N VAL A 34 -7.48 -11.18 5.52
CA VAL A 34 -6.71 -11.14 6.77
C VAL A 34 -6.19 -9.72 6.96
N ILE A 35 -6.71 -9.04 7.97
CA ILE A 35 -6.26 -7.73 8.43
C ILE A 35 -5.05 -7.98 9.32
N ALA A 36 -3.84 -7.73 8.78
CA ALA A 36 -2.59 -8.02 9.44
C ALA A 36 -1.95 -6.71 9.94
N ASP A 37 -1.84 -6.52 11.25
CA ASP A 37 -1.33 -5.29 11.86
C ASP A 37 -0.81 -5.54 13.29
N VAL A 38 -0.01 -4.60 13.81
CA VAL A 38 0.36 -4.55 15.24
C VAL A 38 -0.72 -3.88 16.09
N LEU A 39 -1.63 -3.13 15.49
CA LEU A 39 -2.73 -2.41 16.14
C LEU A 39 -3.91 -3.35 16.38
N GLU A 40 -3.84 -4.08 17.49
CA GLU A 40 -4.77 -5.18 17.77
C GLU A 40 -6.21 -4.72 17.97
N GLN A 41 -6.42 -3.63 18.69
CA GLN A 41 -7.77 -3.14 18.99
C GLN A 41 -8.48 -2.67 17.71
N GLU A 42 -7.83 -1.85 16.92
CA GLU A 42 -8.37 -1.32 15.67
C GLU A 42 -8.57 -2.42 14.62
N GLY A 43 -7.61 -3.36 14.53
CA GLY A 43 -7.70 -4.47 13.58
C GLY A 43 -8.83 -5.44 13.91
N ARG A 44 -9.05 -5.77 15.19
CA ARG A 44 -10.20 -6.58 15.63
C ARG A 44 -11.54 -5.87 15.43
N ALA A 45 -11.59 -4.55 15.68
CA ALA A 45 -12.80 -3.77 15.43
C ALA A 45 -13.17 -3.77 13.94
N LEU A 46 -12.18 -3.59 13.06
CA LEU A 46 -12.41 -3.65 11.61
C LEU A 46 -12.81 -5.06 11.15
N ALA A 47 -12.20 -6.11 11.69
CA ALA A 47 -12.60 -7.48 11.35
C ALA A 47 -14.06 -7.75 11.76
N ALA A 48 -14.47 -7.30 12.95
CA ALA A 48 -15.85 -7.41 13.40
C ALA A 48 -16.83 -6.62 12.52
N GLU A 49 -16.44 -5.42 12.06
CA GLU A 49 -17.22 -4.62 11.10
C GLU A 49 -17.44 -5.36 9.78
N LEU A 50 -16.41 -6.04 9.27
CA LEU A 50 -16.43 -6.73 7.98
C LEU A 50 -17.06 -8.14 8.04
N GLY A 51 -17.31 -8.67 9.23
CA GLY A 51 -18.01 -9.93 9.46
C GLY A 51 -17.22 -11.16 9.02
N ASP A 52 -17.92 -12.19 8.58
CA ASP A 52 -17.36 -13.53 8.30
C ASP A 52 -16.31 -13.55 7.18
N HIS A 53 -16.19 -12.48 6.42
CA HIS A 53 -15.20 -12.32 5.35
C HIS A 53 -13.88 -11.68 5.81
N ALA A 54 -13.70 -11.45 7.11
CA ALA A 54 -12.47 -10.87 7.62
C ALA A 54 -12.05 -11.46 8.97
N ILE A 55 -10.74 -11.68 9.12
CA ILE A 55 -10.13 -11.99 10.40
C ILE A 55 -8.99 -11.00 10.68
N PHE A 56 -8.71 -10.80 11.96
CA PHE A 56 -7.52 -10.07 12.39
C PHE A 56 -6.38 -11.05 12.73
N SER A 57 -5.18 -10.75 12.27
CA SER A 57 -3.94 -11.42 12.68
C SER A 57 -2.94 -10.37 13.18
N ARG A 58 -2.45 -10.53 14.42
CA ARG A 58 -1.36 -9.67 14.90
C ARG A 58 -0.10 -9.98 14.10
N LEU A 59 0.45 -8.98 13.44
CA LEU A 59 1.65 -9.11 12.62
C LEU A 59 2.59 -7.92 12.84
N ASP A 60 3.76 -8.20 13.41
CA ASP A 60 4.94 -7.37 13.19
C ASP A 60 5.60 -7.83 11.88
N VAL A 61 5.57 -6.97 10.85
CA VAL A 61 6.09 -7.34 9.53
C VAL A 61 7.59 -7.65 9.52
N THR A 62 8.32 -7.28 10.57
CA THR A 62 9.75 -7.59 10.73
C THR A 62 10.02 -8.97 11.34
N SER A 63 8.96 -9.71 11.73
CA SER A 63 9.02 -10.99 12.41
C SER A 63 8.67 -12.15 11.48
N ASP A 64 9.63 -13.00 11.14
CA ASP A 64 9.39 -14.26 10.41
C ASP A 64 8.34 -15.16 11.11
N ARG A 65 8.36 -15.19 12.44
CA ARG A 65 7.41 -15.98 13.24
C ARG A 65 5.99 -15.47 13.07
N ASP A 66 5.79 -14.15 13.13
CA ASP A 66 4.45 -13.55 13.00
C ASP A 66 3.92 -13.76 11.58
N TRP A 67 4.79 -13.68 10.56
CA TRP A 67 4.43 -14.00 9.19
C TRP A 67 3.96 -15.45 9.03
N ALA A 68 4.71 -16.40 9.59
CA ALA A 68 4.32 -17.82 9.54
C ALA A 68 2.95 -18.06 10.20
N ALA A 69 2.71 -17.44 11.35
CA ALA A 69 1.42 -17.52 12.04
C ALA A 69 0.28 -16.87 11.24
N THR A 70 0.55 -15.71 10.60
CA THR A 70 -0.46 -15.01 9.78
C THR A 70 -0.85 -15.81 8.54
N VAL A 71 0.12 -16.43 7.84
CA VAL A 71 -0.19 -17.27 6.68
C VAL A 71 -0.97 -18.53 7.10
N ALA A 72 -0.58 -19.17 8.21
CA ALA A 72 -1.31 -20.31 8.74
C ALA A 72 -2.76 -19.95 9.09
N ALA A 73 -2.97 -18.84 9.79
CA ALA A 73 -4.32 -18.36 10.13
C ALA A 73 -5.15 -18.03 8.87
N ALA A 74 -4.54 -17.52 7.82
CA ALA A 74 -5.21 -17.28 6.53
C ALA A 74 -5.64 -18.60 5.88
N GLU A 75 -4.71 -19.58 5.81
CA GLU A 75 -4.98 -20.90 5.21
C GLU A 75 -6.08 -21.66 5.99
N ASP A 76 -6.03 -21.61 7.32
CA ASP A 76 -7.00 -22.29 8.20
C ASP A 76 -8.41 -21.68 8.08
N ALA A 77 -8.51 -20.36 7.98
CA ALA A 77 -9.80 -19.67 7.92
C ALA A 77 -10.42 -19.67 6.52
N PHE A 78 -9.61 -19.50 5.47
CA PHE A 78 -10.10 -19.13 4.14
C PHE A 78 -9.46 -19.93 3.01
N GLY A 79 -8.50 -20.81 3.30
CA GLY A 79 -7.74 -21.52 2.28
C GLY A 79 -6.54 -20.73 1.76
N PRO A 80 -5.86 -21.26 0.72
CA PRO A 80 -4.59 -20.73 0.25
C PRO A 80 -4.62 -19.24 -0.10
N VAL A 81 -3.58 -18.52 0.32
CA VAL A 81 -3.42 -17.09 0.02
C VAL A 81 -3.21 -16.90 -1.47
N SER A 82 -3.96 -16.01 -2.08
CA SER A 82 -3.87 -15.67 -3.50
C SER A 82 -3.54 -14.19 -3.76
N VAL A 83 -3.67 -13.32 -2.74
CA VAL A 83 -3.28 -11.91 -2.86
C VAL A 83 -2.55 -11.47 -1.61
N LEU A 84 -1.44 -10.73 -1.79
CA LEU A 84 -0.74 -10.00 -0.73
C LEU A 84 -0.71 -8.51 -1.07
N VAL A 85 -1.13 -7.67 -0.14
CA VAL A 85 -0.92 -6.23 -0.19
C VAL A 85 0.09 -5.84 0.88
N ASN A 86 1.35 -5.64 0.50
CA ASN A 86 2.39 -5.07 1.35
C ASN A 86 2.17 -3.57 1.47
N ASN A 87 1.34 -3.18 2.44
CA ASN A 87 0.97 -1.78 2.69
C ASN A 87 1.58 -1.23 3.98
N ALA A 88 1.94 -2.07 4.95
CA ALA A 88 2.56 -1.62 6.19
C ALA A 88 3.78 -0.74 5.93
N GLY A 89 3.87 0.36 6.66
CA GLY A 89 4.99 1.28 6.52
C GLY A 89 4.91 2.43 7.51
N ILE A 90 6.07 3.02 7.77
CA ILE A 90 6.22 4.21 8.61
C ILE A 90 7.05 5.27 7.90
N VAL A 91 6.89 6.52 8.31
CA VAL A 91 7.74 7.65 7.92
C VAL A 91 8.39 8.25 9.17
N ARG A 92 9.62 8.73 9.03
CA ARG A 92 10.30 9.57 10.01
C ARG A 92 10.76 10.83 9.30
N PHE A 93 10.41 11.97 9.86
CA PHE A 93 10.76 13.28 9.31
C PHE A 93 12.05 13.79 9.94
N GLY A 94 12.89 14.41 9.16
CA GLY A 94 14.14 15.04 9.54
C GLY A 94 15.18 15.06 8.42
N PRO A 95 16.16 15.97 8.46
CA PRO A 95 17.30 16.00 7.54
C PRO A 95 18.09 14.69 7.61
N ILE A 96 18.61 14.23 6.48
CA ILE A 96 19.34 12.96 6.40
C ILE A 96 20.57 12.92 7.31
N ALA A 97 21.25 14.08 7.46
CA ALA A 97 22.44 14.20 8.32
C ALA A 97 22.12 14.11 9.83
N GLU A 98 20.86 14.35 10.20
CA GLU A 98 20.39 14.35 11.59
C GLU A 98 19.55 13.10 11.92
N THR A 99 19.34 12.23 10.94
CA THR A 99 18.55 11.01 11.14
C THR A 99 19.34 10.01 12.00
N GLU A 100 18.84 9.70 13.18
CA GLU A 100 19.44 8.72 14.06
C GLU A 100 19.51 7.34 13.40
N PRO A 101 20.65 6.61 13.51
CA PRO A 101 20.82 5.30 12.88
C PRO A 101 19.74 4.27 13.26
N ALA A 102 19.21 4.34 14.48
CA ALA A 102 18.13 3.47 14.93
C ALA A 102 16.80 3.78 14.19
N ALA A 103 16.48 5.06 14.03
CA ALA A 103 15.30 5.50 13.29
C ALA A 103 15.40 5.13 11.79
N TRP A 104 16.60 5.28 11.19
CA TRP A 104 16.88 4.82 9.84
C TRP A 104 16.59 3.32 9.70
N ARG A 105 17.21 2.48 10.55
CA ARG A 105 17.03 1.02 10.52
C ARG A 105 15.57 0.65 10.68
N GLN A 106 14.84 1.25 11.63
CA GLN A 106 13.44 0.98 11.85
C GLN A 106 12.60 1.19 10.58
N VAL A 107 12.85 2.28 9.84
CA VAL A 107 12.13 2.55 8.58
C VAL A 107 12.47 1.51 7.52
N ILE A 108 13.74 1.16 7.36
CA ILE A 108 14.18 0.13 6.41
C ILE A 108 13.59 -1.23 6.77
N ASP A 109 13.65 -1.63 8.04
CA ASP A 109 13.18 -2.92 8.51
C ASP A 109 11.66 -3.07 8.27
N ILE A 110 10.87 -2.06 8.60
CA ILE A 110 9.42 -2.14 8.41
C ILE A 110 9.05 -2.04 6.93
N ASN A 111 9.54 -1.01 6.22
CA ASN A 111 9.04 -0.69 4.88
C ASN A 111 9.59 -1.62 3.79
N LEU A 112 10.83 -2.07 3.92
CA LEU A 112 11.53 -2.87 2.92
C LEU A 112 11.67 -4.32 3.35
N THR A 113 12.35 -4.59 4.49
CA THR A 113 12.55 -5.95 4.97
C THR A 113 11.22 -6.64 5.26
N GLY A 114 10.26 -5.93 5.88
CA GLY A 114 8.92 -6.45 6.12
C GLY A 114 8.18 -6.82 4.85
N SER A 115 8.30 -6.03 3.79
CA SER A 115 7.70 -6.36 2.48
C SER A 115 8.38 -7.59 1.85
N TYR A 116 9.69 -7.71 1.98
CA TYR A 116 10.43 -8.90 1.54
C TYR A 116 9.99 -10.16 2.29
N LEU A 117 9.88 -10.09 3.62
CA LEU A 117 9.41 -11.21 4.44
C LEU A 117 7.99 -11.63 4.06
N GLY A 118 7.14 -10.66 3.74
CA GLY A 118 5.79 -10.93 3.23
C GLY A 118 5.78 -11.70 1.92
N ILE A 119 6.57 -11.29 0.94
CA ILE A 119 6.72 -12.01 -0.32
C ILE A 119 7.17 -13.46 -0.04
N ARG A 120 8.23 -13.60 0.75
CA ARG A 120 8.80 -14.92 1.10
C ARG A 120 7.77 -15.82 1.80
N ALA A 121 6.99 -15.27 2.71
CA ALA A 121 6.03 -16.04 3.51
C ALA A 121 4.83 -16.54 2.69
N VAL A 122 4.31 -15.73 1.75
CA VAL A 122 3.09 -16.10 1.01
C VAL A 122 3.32 -16.96 -0.22
N VAL A 123 4.54 -16.96 -0.80
CA VAL A 123 4.85 -17.69 -2.04
C VAL A 123 4.49 -19.18 -1.96
N PRO A 124 4.81 -19.94 -0.90
CA PRO A 124 4.40 -21.34 -0.79
C PRO A 124 2.88 -21.52 -0.84
N SER A 125 2.13 -20.63 -0.20
CA SER A 125 0.66 -20.64 -0.20
C SER A 125 0.09 -20.26 -1.56
N MET A 126 0.64 -19.25 -2.23
CA MET A 126 0.23 -18.85 -3.58
C MET A 126 0.49 -19.96 -4.61
N ARG A 127 1.57 -20.73 -4.48
CA ARG A 127 1.81 -21.92 -5.32
C ARG A 127 0.71 -22.97 -5.15
N LYS A 128 0.23 -23.20 -3.90
CA LYS A 128 -0.92 -24.08 -3.63
C LYS A 128 -2.22 -23.53 -4.25
N ALA A 129 -2.37 -22.21 -4.30
CA ALA A 129 -3.51 -21.55 -4.94
C ALA A 129 -3.45 -21.59 -6.49
N GLY A 130 -2.34 -22.06 -7.07
CA GLY A 130 -2.11 -22.06 -8.54
C GLY A 130 -1.64 -20.72 -9.11
N GLY A 131 -1.23 -19.79 -8.26
CA GLY A 131 -0.75 -18.46 -8.63
C GLY A 131 -1.28 -17.38 -7.70
N GLY A 132 -1.05 -16.11 -8.04
CA GLY A 132 -1.49 -15.01 -7.21
C GLY A 132 -1.05 -13.64 -7.68
N ALA A 133 -1.34 -12.63 -6.85
CA ALA A 133 -0.91 -11.25 -7.08
C ALA A 133 -0.34 -10.63 -5.80
N ILE A 134 0.80 -9.99 -5.93
CA ILE A 134 1.46 -9.23 -4.87
C ILE A 134 1.47 -7.76 -5.27
N VAL A 135 0.94 -6.90 -4.41
CA VAL A 135 0.96 -5.45 -4.60
C VAL A 135 1.80 -4.82 -3.50
N ASN A 136 2.93 -4.24 -3.88
CA ASN A 136 3.83 -3.55 -2.96
C ASN A 136 3.54 -2.05 -2.97
N THR A 137 3.29 -1.46 -1.80
CA THR A 137 3.07 -0.03 -1.68
C THR A 137 4.40 0.71 -1.60
N SER A 138 4.81 1.34 -2.72
CA SER A 138 5.86 2.34 -2.76
C SER A 138 5.27 3.73 -2.42
N ALA A 139 5.69 4.79 -3.09
CA ALA A 139 5.19 6.15 -2.95
C ALA A 139 5.72 7.04 -4.09
N GLY A 140 5.18 8.25 -4.26
CA GLY A 140 5.81 9.27 -5.08
C GLY A 140 7.26 9.56 -4.64
N ALA A 141 7.54 9.55 -3.33
CA ALA A 141 8.89 9.66 -2.77
C ALA A 141 9.85 8.50 -3.14
N GLY A 142 9.33 7.40 -3.68
CA GLY A 142 10.12 6.31 -4.26
C GLY A 142 10.51 6.56 -5.72
N MET A 143 10.09 7.66 -6.33
CA MET A 143 10.33 7.99 -7.74
C MET A 143 11.03 9.35 -7.92
N THR A 144 10.97 10.21 -6.91
CA THR A 144 11.63 11.50 -6.89
C THR A 144 12.24 11.80 -5.53
N ALA A 145 13.13 12.76 -5.45
CA ALA A 145 13.67 13.23 -4.19
C ALA A 145 12.59 13.96 -3.38
N THR A 146 12.54 13.68 -2.08
CA THR A 146 11.62 14.36 -1.16
C THR A 146 12.41 14.81 0.06
N PHE A 147 12.37 16.11 0.33
CA PHE A 147 13.09 16.71 1.44
C PHE A 147 12.58 16.18 2.79
N GLY A 148 13.50 15.89 3.71
CA GLY A 148 13.20 15.57 5.09
C GLY A 148 12.62 14.16 5.35
N VAL A 149 12.71 13.24 4.39
CA VAL A 149 12.21 11.86 4.54
C VAL A 149 13.21 10.82 3.99
N GLY A 150 14.51 11.02 4.24
CA GLY A 150 15.60 10.25 3.62
C GLY A 150 15.44 8.74 3.74
N ALA A 151 15.25 8.20 4.94
CA ALA A 151 15.08 6.76 5.16
C ALA A 151 13.82 6.22 4.46
N TYR A 152 12.71 6.95 4.54
CA TYR A 152 11.46 6.59 3.89
C TYR A 152 11.61 6.54 2.36
N ALA A 153 12.12 7.62 1.76
CA ALA A 153 12.36 7.69 0.33
C ALA A 153 13.25 6.52 -0.12
N THR A 154 14.39 6.30 0.56
CA THR A 154 15.29 5.18 0.26
C THR A 154 14.57 3.84 0.32
N SER A 155 13.76 3.59 1.35
CA SER A 155 12.99 2.35 1.46
C SER A 155 12.02 2.17 0.29
N LYS A 156 11.34 3.24 -0.14
CA LYS A 156 10.35 3.20 -1.23
C LYS A 156 11.00 3.07 -2.62
N TRP A 157 12.20 3.61 -2.82
CA TRP A 157 13.04 3.33 -3.98
C TRP A 157 13.45 1.84 -4.04
N ALA A 158 13.89 1.28 -2.91
CA ALA A 158 14.30 -0.12 -2.83
C ALA A 158 13.15 -1.09 -3.08
N VAL A 159 11.94 -0.80 -2.60
CA VAL A 159 10.72 -1.59 -2.87
C VAL A 159 10.45 -1.71 -4.38
N ARG A 160 10.75 -0.71 -5.19
CA ARG A 160 10.62 -0.77 -6.66
C ARG A 160 11.55 -1.83 -7.25
N GLY A 161 12.84 -1.79 -6.88
CA GLY A 161 13.82 -2.78 -7.35
C GLY A 161 13.44 -4.20 -6.93
N MET A 162 13.08 -4.39 -5.66
CA MET A 162 12.60 -5.66 -5.13
C MET A 162 11.37 -6.16 -5.89
N THR A 163 10.40 -5.30 -6.20
CA THR A 163 9.20 -5.65 -6.97
C THR A 163 9.56 -6.22 -8.34
N LYS A 164 10.46 -5.57 -9.07
CA LYS A 164 10.87 -6.00 -10.42
C LYS A 164 11.61 -7.34 -10.39
N THR A 165 12.50 -7.54 -9.42
CA THR A 165 13.22 -8.80 -9.23
C THR A 165 12.24 -9.94 -8.89
N ALA A 166 11.38 -9.74 -7.90
CA ALA A 166 10.37 -10.72 -7.52
C ALA A 166 9.41 -11.05 -8.67
N ALA A 167 9.04 -10.08 -9.49
CA ALA A 167 8.21 -10.30 -10.67
C ALA A 167 8.84 -11.26 -11.67
N LEU A 168 10.15 -11.15 -11.92
CA LEU A 168 10.88 -12.06 -12.80
C LEU A 168 11.00 -13.46 -12.20
N GLU A 169 11.35 -13.55 -10.91
CA GLU A 169 11.59 -14.82 -10.23
C GLU A 169 10.32 -15.65 -10.05
N LEU A 170 9.17 -15.00 -9.81
CA LEU A 170 7.89 -15.65 -9.50
C LEU A 170 6.97 -15.84 -10.71
N ALA A 171 7.37 -15.38 -11.89
CA ALA A 171 6.55 -15.45 -13.11
C ALA A 171 6.16 -16.91 -13.48
N ARG A 172 7.07 -17.88 -13.29
CA ARG A 172 6.80 -19.29 -13.57
C ARG A 172 5.83 -19.94 -12.57
N ASP A 173 5.64 -19.33 -11.42
CA ASP A 173 4.68 -19.74 -10.41
C ASP A 173 3.28 -19.12 -10.67
N ASN A 174 3.09 -18.42 -11.79
CA ASN A 174 1.88 -17.65 -12.09
C ASN A 174 1.56 -16.58 -11.02
N ILE A 175 2.60 -16.00 -10.40
CA ILE A 175 2.49 -14.95 -9.40
C ILE A 175 2.95 -13.63 -10.03
N ARG A 176 2.04 -12.66 -10.10
CA ARG A 176 2.34 -11.30 -10.55
C ARG A 176 2.77 -10.44 -9.36
N VAL A 177 3.78 -9.61 -9.56
CA VAL A 177 4.26 -8.69 -8.51
C VAL A 177 4.36 -7.30 -9.09
N ASN A 178 3.60 -6.35 -8.55
CA ASN A 178 3.57 -4.97 -9.02
C ASN A 178 3.69 -4.00 -7.85
N SER A 179 4.03 -2.74 -8.14
CA SER A 179 4.04 -1.67 -7.14
C SER A 179 3.04 -0.57 -7.47
N ILE A 180 2.46 0.01 -6.42
CA ILE A 180 1.67 1.24 -6.50
C ILE A 180 2.46 2.40 -5.90
N HIS A 181 2.23 3.60 -6.43
CA HIS A 181 2.94 4.82 -6.05
C HIS A 181 1.94 5.94 -5.76
N PRO A 182 1.34 5.93 -4.55
CA PRO A 182 0.44 6.99 -4.14
C PRO A 182 1.18 8.32 -3.95
N GLY A 183 0.49 9.42 -4.24
CA GLY A 183 0.86 10.75 -3.78
C GLY A 183 0.38 11.01 -2.35
N ASN A 184 -0.11 12.23 -2.10
CA ASN A 184 -0.66 12.61 -0.80
C ASN A 184 -2.07 12.04 -0.61
N VAL A 185 -2.24 11.17 0.39
CA VAL A 185 -3.52 10.50 0.71
C VAL A 185 -3.93 10.82 2.13
N LEU A 186 -5.20 11.09 2.36
CA LEU A 186 -5.77 11.42 3.67
C LEU A 186 -5.71 10.21 4.62
N THR A 187 -4.65 10.13 5.40
CA THR A 187 -4.39 9.01 6.30
C THR A 187 -3.75 9.50 7.60
N PRO A 188 -3.81 8.70 8.69
CA PRO A 188 -3.13 9.02 9.94
C PRO A 188 -1.61 9.22 9.78
N MET A 189 -0.98 8.65 8.76
CA MET A 189 0.46 8.85 8.47
C MET A 189 0.79 10.31 8.15
N LEU A 190 -0.14 11.05 7.53
CA LEU A 190 0.00 12.48 7.25
C LEU A 190 -0.59 13.38 8.34
N GLY A 191 -1.12 12.80 9.46
CA GLY A 191 -1.74 13.58 10.54
C GLY A 191 -3.28 13.62 10.52
N GLY A 192 -3.92 12.79 9.67
CA GLY A 192 -5.40 12.69 9.64
C GLY A 192 -6.10 13.97 9.17
N SER A 193 -7.25 14.30 9.79
CA SER A 193 -8.06 15.46 9.43
C SER A 193 -7.33 16.79 9.60
N ASP A 194 -6.43 16.88 10.58
CA ASP A 194 -5.67 18.11 10.83
C ASP A 194 -4.64 18.37 9.72
N ALA A 195 -4.12 17.30 9.10
CA ALA A 195 -3.25 17.41 7.93
C ALA A 195 -4.00 17.84 6.67
N ALA A 196 -5.29 17.59 6.57
CA ALA A 196 -6.09 18.08 5.43
C ALA A 196 -6.09 19.61 5.37
N ALA A 197 -6.20 20.29 6.52
CA ALA A 197 -6.13 21.73 6.61
C ALA A 197 -4.71 22.27 6.38
N ALA A 198 -3.68 21.63 6.99
CA ALA A 198 -2.27 22.02 6.83
C ALA A 198 -1.70 21.64 5.46
N GLY A 199 -2.12 20.51 4.90
CA GLY A 199 -1.66 19.98 3.62
C GLY A 199 -2.31 20.61 2.38
N ALA A 200 -3.44 21.31 2.54
CA ALA A 200 -4.10 21.99 1.41
C ALA A 200 -3.18 23.00 0.70
N GLY A 201 -2.28 23.64 1.44
CA GLY A 201 -1.23 24.49 0.86
C GLY A 201 -0.17 23.72 0.07
N ALA A 202 0.21 22.55 0.55
CA ALA A 202 1.28 21.74 -0.03
C ALA A 202 0.89 21.07 -1.37
N VAL A 203 -0.40 20.93 -1.67
CA VAL A 203 -0.89 20.27 -2.89
C VAL A 203 -1.43 21.24 -3.95
N ARG A 204 -1.49 22.56 -3.68
CA ARG A 204 -2.06 23.56 -4.60
C ARG A 204 -1.37 23.62 -5.97
N HIS A 205 -0.10 23.23 -6.01
CA HIS A 205 0.71 23.22 -7.23
C HIS A 205 0.55 21.95 -8.06
N LEU A 206 -0.19 20.95 -7.57
CA LEU A 206 -0.40 19.70 -8.29
C LEU A 206 -1.41 19.88 -9.43
N ALA A 207 -1.33 19.01 -10.44
CA ALA A 207 -2.31 18.99 -11.53
C ALA A 207 -3.72 18.70 -11.02
N ILE A 208 -3.86 17.83 -10.02
CA ILE A 208 -5.09 17.64 -9.23
C ILE A 208 -4.83 18.20 -7.83
N PRO A 209 -5.21 19.47 -7.54
CA PRO A 209 -4.74 20.22 -6.38
C PRO A 209 -5.51 19.89 -5.11
N ARG A 210 -5.57 18.61 -4.74
CA ARG A 210 -6.16 18.10 -3.50
C ARG A 210 -5.45 16.87 -2.99
N ILE A 211 -5.66 16.56 -1.73
CA ILE A 211 -5.29 15.28 -1.14
C ILE A 211 -6.27 14.22 -1.65
N ALA A 212 -5.79 13.02 -1.95
CA ALA A 212 -6.63 11.91 -2.37
C ALA A 212 -7.33 11.25 -1.18
N GLU A 213 -8.52 10.73 -1.39
CA GLU A 213 -9.18 9.84 -0.45
C GLU A 213 -8.58 8.43 -0.54
N PRO A 214 -8.52 7.67 0.58
CA PRO A 214 -7.98 6.31 0.59
C PRO A 214 -8.62 5.38 -0.44
N GLU A 215 -9.92 5.55 -0.71
CA GLU A 215 -10.69 4.75 -1.66
C GLU A 215 -10.21 4.93 -3.11
N GLU A 216 -9.62 6.08 -3.44
CA GLU A 216 -9.08 6.34 -4.77
C GLU A 216 -7.87 5.44 -5.06
N ILE A 217 -7.01 5.26 -4.04
CA ILE A 217 -5.87 4.34 -4.12
C ILE A 217 -6.34 2.89 -4.03
N THR A 218 -7.36 2.61 -3.21
CA THR A 218 -7.94 1.27 -3.09
C THR A 218 -8.45 0.76 -4.44
N ARG A 219 -9.12 1.59 -5.23
CA ARG A 219 -9.57 1.20 -6.58
C ARG A 219 -8.41 0.76 -7.48
N LEU A 220 -7.26 1.43 -7.39
CA LEU A 220 -6.06 1.04 -8.12
C LEU A 220 -5.50 -0.29 -7.60
N VAL A 221 -5.41 -0.48 -6.29
CA VAL A 221 -4.94 -1.75 -5.69
C VAL A 221 -5.82 -2.91 -6.12
N LEU A 222 -7.13 -2.75 -6.09
CA LEU A 222 -8.10 -3.76 -6.55
C LEU A 222 -7.89 -4.11 -8.03
N PHE A 223 -7.69 -3.13 -8.90
CA PHE A 223 -7.36 -3.37 -10.31
C PHE A 223 -6.05 -4.17 -10.44
N VAL A 224 -4.96 -3.70 -9.84
CA VAL A 224 -3.63 -4.32 -9.95
C VAL A 224 -3.60 -5.75 -9.41
N ALA A 225 -4.34 -6.02 -8.33
CA ALA A 225 -4.45 -7.34 -7.73
C ALA A 225 -5.36 -8.30 -8.52
N SER A 226 -6.30 -7.79 -9.32
CA SER A 226 -7.28 -8.59 -10.06
C SER A 226 -6.74 -9.18 -11.36
N ASP A 227 -7.53 -10.08 -11.95
CA ASP A 227 -7.23 -10.67 -13.27
C ASP A 227 -7.36 -9.65 -14.43
N GLU A 228 -7.96 -8.46 -14.18
CA GLU A 228 -7.98 -7.34 -15.14
C GLU A 228 -6.56 -6.82 -15.44
N ALA A 229 -5.60 -6.98 -14.50
CA ALA A 229 -4.20 -6.66 -14.68
C ALA A 229 -3.35 -7.91 -15.02
N SER A 230 -3.92 -8.94 -15.64
CA SER A 230 -3.27 -10.24 -15.92
C SER A 230 -1.99 -10.15 -16.75
N PHE A 231 -1.83 -9.11 -17.57
CA PHE A 231 -0.61 -8.90 -18.37
C PHE A 231 0.38 -7.91 -17.74
N SER A 232 0.20 -7.58 -16.45
CA SER A 232 1.04 -6.64 -15.71
C SER A 232 1.80 -7.34 -14.60
N THR A 233 3.13 -7.42 -14.73
CA THR A 233 4.06 -7.83 -13.67
C THR A 233 5.33 -6.99 -13.75
N GLY A 234 5.93 -6.64 -12.60
CA GLY A 234 7.06 -5.71 -12.50
C GLY A 234 6.71 -4.25 -12.81
N SER A 235 5.42 -3.95 -12.98
CA SER A 235 4.92 -2.63 -13.37
C SER A 235 4.79 -1.70 -12.17
N GLU A 236 4.85 -0.41 -12.45
CA GLU A 236 4.73 0.70 -11.50
C GLU A 236 3.46 1.49 -11.82
N PHE A 237 2.50 1.46 -10.89
CA PHE A 237 1.22 2.13 -11.06
C PHE A 237 1.14 3.39 -10.20
N ILE A 238 1.07 4.55 -10.83
CA ILE A 238 1.12 5.86 -10.18
C ILE A 238 -0.30 6.39 -9.99
N ALA A 239 -0.59 6.91 -8.78
CA ALA A 239 -1.81 7.63 -8.43
C ALA A 239 -1.46 8.76 -7.46
N ASP A 240 -0.97 9.89 -8.01
CA ASP A 240 -0.30 10.94 -7.24
C ASP A 240 -0.83 12.37 -7.50
N GLY A 241 -1.93 12.50 -8.24
CA GLY A 241 -2.48 13.80 -8.61
C GLY A 241 -1.58 14.63 -9.52
N GLY A 242 -0.61 13.99 -10.19
CA GLY A 242 0.37 14.65 -11.05
C GLY A 242 1.58 15.19 -10.29
N GLN A 243 1.81 14.76 -9.06
CA GLN A 243 2.94 15.21 -8.22
C GLN A 243 4.29 15.02 -8.93
N LEU A 244 4.47 13.91 -9.63
CA LEU A 244 5.71 13.57 -10.34
C LEU A 244 5.90 14.34 -11.66
N LEU A 245 4.87 15.02 -12.17
CA LEU A 245 4.97 15.82 -13.38
C LEU A 245 5.56 17.21 -13.12
N GLY A 246 5.66 17.60 -11.86
CA GLY A 246 6.10 18.94 -11.46
C GLY A 246 4.92 19.90 -11.20
N PRO A 247 5.23 21.15 -10.82
CA PRO A 247 4.21 22.14 -10.49
C PRO A 247 3.49 22.64 -11.74
N VAL A 248 2.18 22.77 -11.63
CA VAL A 248 1.38 23.48 -12.65
C VAL A 248 1.57 24.99 -12.44
N PRO A 249 1.94 25.76 -13.51
CA PRO A 249 2.01 27.20 -13.44
C PRO A 249 0.67 27.77 -12.96
N GLN A 250 0.68 28.62 -11.94
CA GLN A 250 -0.50 29.37 -11.54
C GLN A 250 -0.74 30.45 -12.60
N HIS A 251 -1.53 30.14 -13.60
CA HIS A 251 -2.10 31.21 -14.43
C HIS A 251 -3.16 31.91 -13.57
N GLU A 252 -2.96 33.20 -13.30
CA GLU A 252 -4.06 34.07 -12.92
C GLU A 252 -5.16 33.86 -13.94
N ARG A 253 -6.31 33.32 -13.52
CA ARG A 253 -7.49 33.36 -14.37
C ARG A 253 -7.75 34.84 -14.63
N ALA A 254 -7.46 35.29 -15.84
CA ALA A 254 -7.97 36.57 -16.28
C ALA A 254 -9.47 36.51 -16.07
N GLU A 255 -9.98 37.27 -15.11
CA GLU A 255 -11.40 37.56 -15.00
C GLU A 255 -11.77 38.21 -16.33
N THR A 256 -12.34 37.41 -17.24
CA THR A 256 -13.05 37.95 -18.37
C THR A 256 -14.26 38.69 -17.78
N ALA A 257 -14.02 39.98 -17.51
CA ALA A 257 -15.10 40.93 -17.31
C ALA A 257 -15.95 40.86 -18.58
N VAL A 258 -17.07 40.14 -18.51
CA VAL A 258 -18.16 40.29 -19.45
C VAL A 258 -18.72 41.64 -19.15
N ALA A 259 -18.25 42.68 -19.90
CA ALA A 259 -18.89 43.95 -19.95
C ALA A 259 -20.24 43.75 -20.68
N ALA A 260 -21.30 44.13 -19.95
CA ALA A 260 -22.68 44.14 -20.39
C ALA A 260 -22.89 45.10 -21.59
#